data_1b249077afe15ddb70d3f3e371c514f6
#
_entry.id   1b249077afe15ddb70d3f3e371c514f6
#
_cell.length_a   1.000
_cell.length_b   1.000
_cell.length_c   1.000
_cell.angle_alpha   90.00
_cell.angle_beta   90.00
_cell.angle_gamma   90.00
#
_symmetry.space_group_name_H-M   'P 1'
#
loop_
_entity.id
_entity.type
_entity.pdbx_description
1 polymer ?
#
loop_
_entity_poly.entity_id
_entity_poly.type
_entity_poly.pdbx_seq_one_letter_code
_entity_poly.pdbx_strand_id
1 'polypeptide(L)'
;MCIRDSLWAEYRLLSGFIVIVAIALLLGGEENGLGFETMIAFIIGAICSVAAGFSGMRSATSANGRTAQAAADGGQSAALTTSYNGGAVMGLAVGGLGLAGISLMYYLTQTGGSEPFLAVDNIAGFGMGASSIALFARVGGGIYTKAADVGADLVGKVEAGIPEDDPRNPGVIADNVGDNVGDVAGMGADIFESFVGSIIAAMVIAAASEDHLGPDYVMIPIVLAVVGYIASIIGVFSITAMQNMDPGAALRNTTFIAAGLFIVGGYFALDFLDLPTKVIQAVAIGSLVGILIGLVTEYYTGIEDVFFFKVQAIPYIGEASKTGSATNAIAGLAVGMQSVFIPVLLMAAGIFGANHVMEGGDPGLYG
;
A
#
# COMPACT_ATOMS: atom_id res chain seq x y z
N MET A 1 -11.49 26.20 -1.70
CA MET A 1 -10.88 25.48 -2.82
C MET A 1 -11.05 24.01 -2.55
N CYS A 2 -11.73 23.28 -3.41
CA CYS A 2 -12.10 21.93 -3.08
C CYS A 2 -11.01 20.94 -3.49
N ILE A 3 -10.84 19.87 -2.69
CA ILE A 3 -10.11 18.63 -3.03
C ILE A 3 -10.33 18.27 -4.52
N ARG A 4 -11.56 18.42 -5.00
CA ARG A 4 -11.93 18.22 -6.41
C ARG A 4 -11.09 19.03 -7.40
N ASP A 5 -10.78 20.28 -7.12
CA ASP A 5 -10.10 21.16 -8.09
C ASP A 5 -8.60 20.84 -8.15
N SER A 6 -7.98 20.45 -7.02
CA SER A 6 -6.61 19.93 -6.96
C SER A 6 -6.49 18.62 -7.72
N LEU A 7 -7.39 17.67 -7.48
CA LEU A 7 -7.41 16.39 -8.19
C LEU A 7 -7.64 16.56 -9.70
N TRP A 8 -8.51 17.49 -10.12
CA TRP A 8 -8.72 17.74 -11.54
C TRP A 8 -7.51 18.34 -12.24
N ALA A 9 -6.74 19.19 -11.56
CA ALA A 9 -5.50 19.72 -12.11
C ALA A 9 -4.44 18.62 -12.27
N GLU A 10 -4.31 17.77 -11.27
CA GLU A 10 -3.42 16.62 -11.26
C GLU A 10 -3.79 15.62 -12.36
N TYR A 11 -5.04 15.21 -12.44
CA TYR A 11 -5.51 14.23 -13.44
C TYR A 11 -5.39 14.72 -14.89
N ARG A 12 -5.48 16.03 -15.14
CA ARG A 12 -5.21 16.59 -16.48
C ARG A 12 -3.75 16.42 -16.89
N LEU A 13 -2.83 16.63 -15.96
CA LEU A 13 -1.40 16.50 -16.21
C LEU A 13 -1.04 15.02 -16.38
N LEU A 14 -1.58 14.16 -15.52
CA LEU A 14 -1.47 12.71 -15.60
C LEU A 14 -2.00 12.15 -16.93
N SER A 15 -3.17 12.61 -17.39
CA SER A 15 -3.72 12.12 -18.65
C SER A 15 -2.83 12.46 -19.84
N GLY A 16 -2.21 13.65 -19.86
CA GLY A 16 -1.20 14.02 -20.85
C GLY A 16 0.01 13.08 -20.84
N PHE A 17 0.53 12.79 -19.65
CA PHE A 17 1.66 11.85 -19.47
C PHE A 17 1.30 10.44 -19.92
N ILE A 18 0.13 9.91 -19.52
CA ILE A 18 -0.36 8.59 -19.91
C ILE A 18 -0.43 8.46 -21.43
N VAL A 19 -0.95 9.49 -22.13
CA VAL A 19 -1.03 9.48 -23.58
C VAL A 19 0.36 9.43 -24.22
N ILE A 20 1.31 10.21 -23.73
CA ILE A 20 2.69 10.22 -24.24
C ILE A 20 3.34 8.84 -24.07
N VAL A 21 3.22 8.24 -22.87
CA VAL A 21 3.81 6.92 -22.62
C VAL A 21 3.10 5.83 -23.41
N ALA A 22 1.77 5.88 -23.53
CA ALA A 22 1.01 4.94 -24.36
C ALA A 22 1.45 4.96 -25.82
N ILE A 23 1.67 6.16 -26.40
CA ILE A 23 2.20 6.31 -27.75
C ILE A 23 3.63 5.76 -27.83
N ALA A 24 4.48 6.03 -26.86
CA ALA A 24 5.85 5.52 -26.81
C ALA A 24 5.88 3.98 -26.76
N LEU A 25 5.01 3.35 -25.97
CA LEU A 25 4.87 1.89 -25.92
C LEU A 25 4.40 1.31 -27.24
N LEU A 26 3.43 1.95 -27.88
CA LEU A 26 2.93 1.53 -29.21
C LEU A 26 4.00 1.61 -30.29
N LEU A 27 4.85 2.65 -30.26
CA LEU A 27 5.92 2.87 -31.23
C LEU A 27 7.18 2.03 -30.95
N GLY A 28 7.33 1.50 -29.72
CA GLY A 28 8.50 0.72 -29.32
C GLY A 28 8.64 -0.61 -30.02
N GLY A 29 7.55 -1.14 -30.57
CA GLY A 29 7.50 -2.36 -31.37
C GLY A 29 7.56 -3.66 -30.58
N GLU A 30 6.96 -4.70 -31.15
CA GLU A 30 6.84 -6.02 -30.49
C GLU A 30 8.20 -6.73 -30.31
N GLU A 31 9.19 -6.40 -31.14
CA GLU A 31 10.55 -6.97 -31.05
C GLU A 31 11.26 -6.63 -29.71
N ASN A 32 10.80 -5.57 -29.02
CA ASN A 32 11.36 -5.11 -27.75
C ASN A 32 10.46 -5.46 -26.54
N GLY A 33 9.48 -6.35 -26.70
CA GLY A 33 8.49 -6.63 -25.64
C GLY A 33 7.52 -5.46 -25.41
N LEU A 34 7.50 -4.49 -26.31
CA LEU A 34 6.62 -3.33 -26.30
C LEU A 34 5.65 -3.46 -27.48
N GLY A 35 4.40 -3.13 -27.27
CA GLY A 35 3.42 -3.27 -28.33
C GLY A 35 2.01 -2.87 -27.91
N PHE A 36 1.05 -3.23 -28.73
CA PHE A 36 -0.34 -2.86 -28.51
C PHE A 36 -0.92 -3.46 -27.21
N GLU A 37 -0.57 -4.70 -26.88
CA GLU A 37 -1.04 -5.38 -25.67
C GLU A 37 -0.47 -4.74 -24.40
N THR A 38 0.83 -4.46 -24.37
CA THR A 38 1.51 -3.76 -23.25
C THR A 38 0.94 -2.34 -23.07
N MET A 39 0.66 -1.63 -24.19
CA MET A 39 0.01 -0.32 -24.13
C MET A 39 -1.39 -0.39 -23.51
N ILE A 40 -2.20 -1.39 -23.89
CA ILE A 40 -3.54 -1.58 -23.30
C ILE A 40 -3.42 -1.89 -21.81
N ALA A 41 -2.52 -2.81 -21.43
CA ALA A 41 -2.27 -3.14 -20.05
C ALA A 41 -1.86 -1.90 -19.22
N PHE A 42 -0.97 -1.07 -19.77
CA PHE A 42 -0.55 0.21 -19.18
C PHE A 42 -1.74 1.15 -18.92
N ILE A 43 -2.60 1.34 -19.92
CA ILE A 43 -3.78 2.21 -19.79
C ILE A 43 -4.74 1.66 -18.73
N ILE A 44 -5.00 0.35 -18.75
CA ILE A 44 -5.90 -0.29 -17.76
C ILE A 44 -5.33 -0.17 -16.35
N GLY A 45 -4.02 -0.39 -16.16
CA GLY A 45 -3.35 -0.24 -14.88
C GLY A 45 -3.46 1.19 -14.34
N ALA A 46 -3.24 2.18 -15.18
CA ALA A 46 -3.40 3.59 -14.84
C ALA A 46 -4.86 3.91 -14.45
N ILE A 47 -5.85 3.45 -15.21
CA ILE A 47 -7.28 3.65 -14.91
C ILE A 47 -7.67 2.99 -13.57
N CYS A 48 -7.23 1.76 -13.32
CA CYS A 48 -7.51 1.05 -12.08
C CYS A 48 -6.89 1.79 -10.87
N SER A 49 -5.66 2.27 -10.98
CA SER A 49 -5.00 3.05 -9.92
C SER A 49 -5.75 4.35 -9.61
N VAL A 50 -6.12 5.13 -10.65
CA VAL A 50 -6.93 6.35 -10.49
C VAL A 50 -8.30 6.04 -9.88
N ALA A 51 -8.96 4.96 -10.33
CA ALA A 51 -10.27 4.57 -9.81
C ALA A 51 -10.21 4.15 -8.33
N ALA A 52 -9.16 3.43 -7.92
CA ALA A 52 -8.94 3.08 -6.53
C ALA A 52 -8.71 4.34 -5.67
N GLY A 53 -7.81 5.24 -6.09
CA GLY A 53 -7.55 6.50 -5.42
C GLY A 53 -8.80 7.39 -5.30
N PHE A 54 -9.56 7.53 -6.37
CA PHE A 54 -10.80 8.30 -6.37
C PHE A 54 -11.86 7.70 -5.42
N SER A 55 -12.03 6.37 -5.42
CA SER A 55 -12.97 5.69 -4.52
C SER A 55 -12.59 5.87 -3.06
N GLY A 56 -11.31 5.71 -2.73
CA GLY A 56 -10.76 5.91 -1.40
C GLY A 56 -10.94 7.35 -0.91
N MET A 57 -10.55 8.32 -1.73
CA MET A 57 -10.69 9.75 -1.42
C MET A 57 -12.15 10.13 -1.16
N ARG A 58 -13.07 9.68 -1.99
CA ARG A 58 -14.50 9.95 -1.82
C ARG A 58 -15.05 9.34 -0.53
N SER A 59 -14.61 8.13 -0.19
CA SER A 59 -14.99 7.48 1.06
C SER A 59 -14.42 8.18 2.28
N ALA A 60 -13.12 8.46 2.31
CA ALA A 60 -12.45 9.11 3.43
C ALA A 60 -13.04 10.51 3.71
N THR A 61 -13.18 11.35 2.70
CA THR A 61 -13.77 12.69 2.87
C THR A 61 -15.23 12.65 3.34
N SER A 62 -15.96 11.62 2.93
CA SER A 62 -17.33 11.38 3.40
C SER A 62 -17.37 10.84 4.84
N ALA A 63 -16.34 10.12 5.27
CA ALA A 63 -16.22 9.55 6.60
C ALA A 63 -15.76 10.59 7.65
N ASN A 64 -14.97 11.61 7.28
CA ASN A 64 -14.41 12.58 8.21
C ASN A 64 -15.45 13.22 9.14
N GLY A 65 -16.49 13.82 8.58
CA GLY A 65 -17.58 14.42 9.37
C GLY A 65 -18.38 13.41 10.17
N ARG A 66 -18.56 12.19 9.65
CA ARG A 66 -19.25 11.10 10.37
C ARG A 66 -18.41 10.58 11.53
N THR A 67 -17.09 10.51 11.38
CA THR A 67 -16.14 10.12 12.44
C THR A 67 -16.17 11.15 13.57
N ALA A 68 -16.14 12.44 13.24
CA ALA A 68 -16.26 13.51 14.23
C ALA A 68 -17.60 13.43 15.00
N GLN A 69 -18.70 13.21 14.31
CA GLN A 69 -20.02 13.03 14.95
C GLN A 69 -20.05 11.75 15.80
N ALA A 70 -19.51 10.63 15.29
CA ALA A 70 -19.44 9.39 16.05
C ALA A 70 -18.59 9.54 17.33
N ALA A 71 -17.51 10.32 17.27
CA ALA A 71 -16.71 10.64 18.44
C ALA A 71 -17.50 11.42 19.50
N ALA A 72 -18.33 12.39 19.06
CA ALA A 72 -19.17 13.19 19.96
C ALA A 72 -20.29 12.36 20.60
N ASP A 73 -20.92 11.46 19.86
CA ASP A 73 -22.09 10.71 20.31
C ASP A 73 -21.74 9.42 21.05
N GLY A 74 -20.70 8.72 20.61
CA GLY A 74 -20.33 7.36 21.09
C GLY A 74 -18.88 7.20 21.54
N GLY A 75 -18.12 8.30 21.59
CA GLY A 75 -16.73 8.30 22.02
C GLY A 75 -15.77 7.59 21.05
N GLN A 76 -14.60 7.24 21.57
CA GLN A 76 -13.47 6.71 20.79
C GLN A 76 -13.82 5.42 20.02
N SER A 77 -14.57 4.52 20.61
CA SER A 77 -14.96 3.23 20.01
C SER A 77 -15.81 3.41 18.75
N ALA A 78 -16.80 4.30 18.79
CA ALA A 78 -17.64 4.62 17.64
C ALA A 78 -16.86 5.35 16.55
N ALA A 79 -15.99 6.27 16.94
CA ALA A 79 -15.10 6.98 16.02
C ALA A 79 -14.14 6.03 15.29
N LEU A 80 -13.49 5.11 16.02
CA LEU A 80 -12.59 4.10 15.46
C LEU A 80 -13.29 3.27 14.39
N THR A 81 -14.46 2.72 14.69
CA THR A 81 -15.19 1.88 13.75
C THR A 81 -15.62 2.65 12.50
N THR A 82 -16.06 3.90 12.67
CA THR A 82 -16.50 4.76 11.55
C THR A 82 -15.33 5.14 10.65
N SER A 83 -14.22 5.57 11.23
CA SER A 83 -12.98 5.93 10.51
C SER A 83 -12.40 4.73 9.77
N TYR A 84 -12.26 3.60 10.46
CA TYR A 84 -11.73 2.37 9.89
C TYR A 84 -12.54 1.88 8.69
N ASN A 85 -13.87 1.87 8.78
CA ASN A 85 -14.73 1.50 7.67
C ASN A 85 -14.62 2.47 6.48
N GLY A 86 -14.40 3.76 6.75
CA GLY A 86 -14.12 4.76 5.72
C GLY A 86 -12.82 4.46 4.96
N GLY A 87 -11.76 4.12 5.68
CA GLY A 87 -10.45 3.77 5.10
C GLY A 87 -10.44 2.39 4.42
N ALA A 88 -11.20 1.42 4.94
CA ALA A 88 -11.29 0.06 4.37
C ALA A 88 -11.79 0.07 2.92
N VAL A 89 -12.61 1.04 2.51
CA VAL A 89 -13.05 1.19 1.12
C VAL A 89 -11.85 1.38 0.18
N MET A 90 -10.84 2.15 0.60
CA MET A 90 -9.60 2.33 -0.18
C MET A 90 -8.84 1.02 -0.31
N GLY A 91 -8.57 0.35 0.81
CA GLY A 91 -7.83 -0.91 0.82
C GLY A 91 -8.50 -2.00 -0.03
N LEU A 92 -9.83 -2.13 0.09
CA LEU A 92 -10.60 -3.09 -0.71
C LEU A 92 -10.68 -2.69 -2.20
N ALA A 93 -10.72 -1.40 -2.52
CA ALA A 93 -10.66 -0.93 -3.91
C ALA A 93 -9.28 -1.21 -4.54
N VAL A 94 -8.20 -0.98 -3.79
CA VAL A 94 -6.83 -1.32 -4.22
C VAL A 94 -6.69 -2.81 -4.51
N GLY A 95 -7.01 -3.66 -3.53
CA GLY A 95 -6.91 -5.11 -3.69
C GLY A 95 -7.82 -5.64 -4.79
N GLY A 96 -9.09 -5.21 -4.80
CA GLY A 96 -10.09 -5.69 -5.77
C GLY A 96 -9.80 -5.27 -7.21
N LEU A 97 -9.50 -3.99 -7.45
CA LEU A 97 -9.20 -3.50 -8.81
C LEU A 97 -7.84 -3.99 -9.31
N GLY A 98 -6.83 -4.05 -8.43
CA GLY A 98 -5.52 -4.60 -8.78
C GLY A 98 -5.61 -6.05 -9.20
N LEU A 99 -6.24 -6.88 -8.35
CA LEU A 99 -6.41 -8.30 -8.62
C LEU A 99 -7.28 -8.57 -9.84
N ALA A 100 -8.43 -7.88 -9.98
CA ALA A 100 -9.29 -8.01 -11.14
C ALA A 100 -8.59 -7.58 -12.44
N GLY A 101 -7.81 -6.49 -12.40
CA GLY A 101 -7.05 -6.00 -13.53
C GLY A 101 -5.97 -6.97 -14.00
N ILE A 102 -5.14 -7.47 -13.07
CA ILE A 102 -4.10 -8.46 -13.38
C ILE A 102 -4.74 -9.75 -13.93
N SER A 103 -5.77 -10.27 -13.26
CA SER A 103 -6.44 -11.50 -13.68
C SER A 103 -7.09 -11.37 -15.06
N LEU A 104 -7.72 -10.23 -15.33
CA LEU A 104 -8.31 -9.95 -16.64
C LEU A 104 -7.24 -9.88 -17.72
N MET A 105 -6.15 -9.17 -17.48
CA MET A 105 -5.03 -9.05 -18.45
C MET A 105 -4.41 -10.42 -18.73
N TYR A 106 -4.15 -11.19 -17.68
CA TYR A 106 -3.61 -12.54 -17.84
C TYR A 106 -4.54 -13.45 -18.67
N TYR A 107 -5.85 -13.40 -18.39
CA TYR A 107 -6.85 -14.16 -19.15
C TYR A 107 -6.90 -13.74 -20.63
N LEU A 108 -6.89 -12.44 -20.91
CA LEU A 108 -6.97 -11.93 -22.29
C LEU A 108 -5.72 -12.28 -23.10
N THR A 109 -4.54 -12.19 -22.52
CA THR A 109 -3.27 -12.51 -23.20
C THR A 109 -3.15 -14.01 -23.45
N GLN A 110 -3.56 -14.87 -22.52
CA GLN A 110 -3.60 -16.31 -22.75
C GLN A 110 -4.60 -16.74 -23.83
N THR A 111 -5.80 -16.17 -23.83
CA THR A 111 -6.81 -16.50 -24.86
C THR A 111 -6.44 -15.96 -26.25
N GLY A 112 -5.58 -14.96 -26.33
CA GLY A 112 -4.97 -14.46 -27.56
C GLY A 112 -3.95 -15.41 -28.21
N GLY A 113 -3.59 -16.51 -27.54
CA GLY A 113 -2.63 -17.51 -28.03
C GLY A 113 -1.17 -17.14 -27.76
N SER A 114 -0.91 -16.17 -26.87
CA SER A 114 0.44 -15.84 -26.44
C SER A 114 1.03 -16.95 -25.57
N GLU A 115 2.32 -17.24 -25.72
CA GLU A 115 3.06 -18.09 -24.80
C GLU A 115 2.99 -17.52 -23.38
N PRO A 116 3.01 -18.34 -22.31
CA PRO A 116 2.88 -17.85 -20.92
C PRO A 116 3.87 -16.74 -20.57
N PHE A 117 5.08 -16.80 -21.07
CA PHE A 117 6.10 -15.77 -20.87
C PHE A 117 5.70 -14.42 -21.48
N LEU A 118 5.27 -14.40 -22.75
CA LEU A 118 4.78 -13.20 -23.43
C LEU A 118 3.54 -12.62 -22.77
N ALA A 119 2.66 -13.50 -22.25
CA ALA A 119 1.49 -13.06 -21.50
C ALA A 119 1.86 -12.28 -20.25
N VAL A 120 2.88 -12.72 -19.51
CA VAL A 120 3.35 -12.04 -18.30
C VAL A 120 4.12 -10.75 -18.61
N ASP A 121 4.92 -10.73 -19.67
CA ASP A 121 5.60 -9.50 -20.14
C ASP A 121 4.59 -8.40 -20.49
N ASN A 122 3.51 -8.75 -21.16
CA ASN A 122 2.45 -7.80 -21.47
C ASN A 122 1.76 -7.25 -20.22
N ILE A 123 1.58 -8.11 -19.19
CA ILE A 123 1.01 -7.70 -17.90
C ILE A 123 1.94 -6.73 -17.14
N ALA A 124 3.25 -6.75 -17.37
CA ALA A 124 4.17 -5.77 -16.80
C ALA A 124 3.76 -4.33 -17.16
N GLY A 125 3.15 -4.12 -18.33
CA GLY A 125 2.53 -2.85 -18.71
C GLY A 125 1.48 -2.35 -17.71
N PHE A 126 0.68 -3.24 -17.13
CA PHE A 126 -0.29 -2.89 -16.08
C PHE A 126 0.40 -2.31 -14.84
N GLY A 127 1.50 -2.94 -14.40
CA GLY A 127 2.33 -2.43 -13.31
C GLY A 127 2.95 -1.06 -13.63
N MET A 128 3.45 -0.86 -14.85
CA MET A 128 3.97 0.42 -15.31
C MET A 128 2.91 1.52 -15.29
N GLY A 129 1.66 1.21 -15.66
CA GLY A 129 0.54 2.13 -15.58
C GLY A 129 0.23 2.53 -14.14
N ALA A 130 0.18 1.55 -13.23
CA ALA A 130 0.01 1.78 -11.81
C ALA A 130 1.12 2.65 -11.22
N SER A 131 2.38 2.34 -11.54
CA SER A 131 3.59 3.06 -11.10
C SER A 131 3.60 4.52 -11.56
N SER A 132 3.18 4.76 -12.80
CA SER A 132 3.09 6.13 -13.35
C SER A 132 2.11 6.99 -12.54
N ILE A 133 0.94 6.45 -12.19
CA ILE A 133 -0.04 7.17 -11.35
C ILE A 133 0.50 7.36 -9.93
N ALA A 134 1.08 6.30 -9.34
CA ALA A 134 1.63 6.35 -7.99
C ALA A 134 2.72 7.43 -7.85
N LEU A 135 3.64 7.51 -8.80
CA LEU A 135 4.71 8.51 -8.80
C LEU A 135 4.14 9.94 -8.71
N PHE A 136 3.22 10.30 -9.60
CA PHE A 136 2.67 11.65 -9.64
C PHE A 136 1.73 11.93 -8.47
N ALA A 137 0.85 11.00 -8.13
CA ALA A 137 -0.08 11.15 -7.01
C ALA A 137 0.65 11.24 -5.67
N ARG A 138 1.69 10.41 -5.46
CA ARG A 138 2.49 10.42 -4.23
C ARG A 138 3.33 11.68 -4.09
N VAL A 139 4.02 12.08 -5.15
CA VAL A 139 4.86 13.30 -5.15
C VAL A 139 3.99 14.55 -5.09
N GLY A 140 2.98 14.66 -5.93
CA GLY A 140 2.07 15.83 -5.95
C GLY A 140 1.28 15.97 -4.66
N GLY A 141 0.68 14.87 -4.18
CA GLY A 141 -0.04 14.83 -2.91
C GLY A 141 0.84 15.18 -1.72
N GLY A 142 2.05 14.61 -1.64
CA GLY A 142 3.01 14.89 -0.58
C GLY A 142 3.48 16.34 -0.55
N ILE A 143 3.73 16.95 -1.71
CA ILE A 143 4.07 18.38 -1.81
C ILE A 143 2.89 19.24 -1.32
N TYR A 144 1.68 18.91 -1.77
CA TYR A 144 0.48 19.67 -1.36
C TYR A 144 0.26 19.59 0.15
N THR A 145 0.30 18.38 0.73
CA THR A 145 0.14 18.15 2.18
C THR A 145 1.17 18.95 2.97
N LYS A 146 2.44 18.84 2.62
CA LYS A 146 3.50 19.55 3.37
C LYS A 146 3.48 21.06 3.17
N ALA A 147 3.08 21.54 2.01
CA ALA A 147 2.90 22.98 1.80
C ALA A 147 1.75 23.55 2.64
N ALA A 148 0.66 22.80 2.77
CA ALA A 148 -0.48 23.18 3.60
C ALA A 148 -0.16 23.15 5.09
N ASP A 149 0.44 22.04 5.58
CA ASP A 149 0.86 21.81 6.96
C ASP A 149 1.86 22.92 7.43
N VAL A 150 2.99 23.07 6.72
CA VAL A 150 4.00 24.07 7.04
C VAL A 150 3.43 25.49 6.94
N GLY A 151 2.58 25.77 5.94
CA GLY A 151 1.91 27.07 5.80
C GLY A 151 0.98 27.39 6.96
N ALA A 152 0.16 26.42 7.36
CA ALA A 152 -0.73 26.55 8.51
C ALA A 152 0.03 26.76 9.82
N ASP A 153 1.11 26.03 10.01
CA ASP A 153 1.97 26.14 11.18
C ASP A 153 2.71 27.49 11.27
N LEU A 154 3.25 27.98 10.16
CA LEU A 154 3.90 29.29 10.14
C LEU A 154 2.94 30.41 10.50
N VAL A 155 1.76 30.43 9.90
CA VAL A 155 0.75 31.46 10.20
C VAL A 155 0.21 31.31 11.62
N GLY A 156 -0.11 30.11 12.06
CA GLY A 156 -0.67 29.87 13.40
C GLY A 156 0.34 30.02 14.52
N LYS A 157 1.35 29.16 14.52
CA LYS A 157 2.30 29.05 15.65
C LYS A 157 3.30 30.21 15.68
N VAL A 158 3.82 30.63 14.51
CA VAL A 158 4.91 31.62 14.47
C VAL A 158 4.37 33.04 14.39
N GLU A 159 3.44 33.34 13.49
CA GLU A 159 2.93 34.70 13.31
C GLU A 159 1.84 35.06 14.31
N ALA A 160 0.84 34.21 14.49
CA ALA A 160 -0.31 34.50 15.35
C ALA A 160 -0.13 34.03 16.80
N GLY A 161 0.84 33.18 17.10
CA GLY A 161 1.11 32.67 18.45
C GLY A 161 -0.06 31.85 19.03
N ILE A 162 -0.83 31.18 18.18
CA ILE A 162 -1.95 30.31 18.56
C ILE A 162 -1.52 28.84 18.50
N PRO A 163 -2.20 27.94 19.25
CA PRO A 163 -1.91 26.52 19.24
C PRO A 163 -2.06 25.89 17.85
N GLU A 164 -1.47 24.73 17.68
CA GLU A 164 -1.69 23.85 16.53
C GLU A 164 -3.18 23.53 16.39
N ASP A 165 -3.67 23.41 15.16
CA ASP A 165 -5.07 23.09 14.84
C ASP A 165 -6.13 24.05 15.43
N ASP A 166 -5.73 25.25 15.83
CA ASP A 166 -6.66 26.23 16.37
C ASP A 166 -7.66 26.66 15.27
N PRO A 167 -8.98 26.58 15.54
CA PRO A 167 -10.01 26.89 14.57
C PRO A 167 -10.03 28.35 14.08
N ARG A 168 -9.29 29.25 14.74
CA ARG A 168 -9.07 30.63 14.29
C ARG A 168 -8.09 30.72 13.12
N ASN A 169 -7.28 29.67 12.90
CA ASN A 169 -6.36 29.62 11.77
C ASN A 169 -7.04 28.99 10.55
N PRO A 170 -7.34 29.77 9.49
CA PRO A 170 -7.95 29.20 8.29
C PRO A 170 -7.04 28.22 7.54
N GLY A 171 -5.74 28.23 7.81
CA GLY A 171 -4.76 27.29 7.26
C GLY A 171 -5.04 25.83 7.67
N VAL A 172 -5.65 25.60 8.84
CA VAL A 172 -6.03 24.27 9.33
C VAL A 172 -6.96 23.53 8.35
N ILE A 173 -7.85 24.25 7.65
CA ILE A 173 -8.72 23.65 6.63
C ILE A 173 -7.87 23.14 5.45
N ALA A 174 -6.87 23.92 5.03
CA ALA A 174 -5.98 23.51 3.94
C ALA A 174 -5.10 22.33 4.33
N ASP A 175 -4.66 22.27 5.57
CA ASP A 175 -3.89 21.18 6.16
C ASP A 175 -4.69 19.87 6.17
N ASN A 176 -5.88 19.86 6.76
CA ASN A 176 -6.78 18.70 6.74
C ASN A 176 -7.14 18.23 5.31
N VAL A 177 -7.28 19.16 4.35
CA VAL A 177 -7.47 18.81 2.93
C VAL A 177 -6.21 18.18 2.36
N GLY A 178 -5.03 18.70 2.72
CA GLY A 178 -3.73 18.17 2.34
C GLY A 178 -3.56 16.73 2.74
N ASP A 179 -3.88 16.38 3.99
CA ASP A 179 -3.80 15.02 4.51
C ASP A 179 -4.67 14.04 3.69
N ASN A 180 -5.89 14.44 3.33
CA ASN A 180 -6.70 13.60 2.44
C ASN A 180 -6.08 13.43 1.05
N VAL A 181 -5.43 14.44 0.50
CA VAL A 181 -4.77 14.35 -0.82
C VAL A 181 -3.50 13.52 -0.74
N GLY A 182 -2.65 13.76 0.26
CA GLY A 182 -1.37 13.06 0.43
C GLY A 182 -1.53 11.61 0.88
N ASP A 183 -2.30 11.40 1.94
CA ASP A 183 -2.33 10.11 2.62
C ASP A 183 -3.41 9.17 2.08
N VAL A 184 -4.50 9.68 1.52
CA VAL A 184 -5.50 8.80 0.89
C VAL A 184 -5.22 8.65 -0.61
N ALA A 185 -5.19 9.73 -1.38
CA ALA A 185 -5.00 9.60 -2.82
C ALA A 185 -3.56 9.21 -3.18
N GLY A 186 -2.57 9.93 -2.64
CA GLY A 186 -1.16 9.69 -2.94
C GLY A 186 -0.66 8.34 -2.42
N MET A 187 -0.83 8.08 -1.12
CA MET A 187 -0.40 6.83 -0.51
C MET A 187 -1.20 5.63 -1.02
N GLY A 188 -2.49 5.81 -1.28
CA GLY A 188 -3.32 4.74 -1.82
C GLY A 188 -2.90 4.30 -3.22
N ALA A 189 -2.47 5.23 -4.09
CA ALA A 189 -1.91 4.90 -5.40
C ALA A 189 -0.56 4.16 -5.28
N ASP A 190 0.28 4.55 -4.32
CA ASP A 190 1.56 3.91 -3.99
C ASP A 190 1.36 2.45 -3.50
N ILE A 191 0.38 2.23 -2.61
CA ILE A 191 0.01 0.89 -2.16
C ILE A 191 -0.55 0.05 -3.32
N PHE A 192 -1.34 0.66 -4.24
CA PHE A 192 -1.83 -0.03 -5.43
C PHE A 192 -0.68 -0.52 -6.31
N GLU A 193 0.31 0.35 -6.58
CA GLU A 193 1.52 -0.02 -7.33
C GLU A 193 2.26 -1.17 -6.67
N SER A 194 2.53 -1.08 -5.36
CA SER A 194 3.29 -2.08 -4.61
C SER A 194 2.58 -3.43 -4.56
N PHE A 195 1.25 -3.43 -4.38
CA PHE A 195 0.43 -4.64 -4.40
C PHE A 195 0.47 -5.34 -5.77
N VAL A 196 0.21 -4.58 -6.83
CA VAL A 196 0.23 -5.06 -8.20
C VAL A 196 1.63 -5.52 -8.62
N GLY A 197 2.64 -4.69 -8.32
CA GLY A 197 4.04 -4.98 -8.65
C GLY A 197 4.55 -6.26 -8.00
N SER A 198 4.16 -6.54 -6.76
CA SER A 198 4.54 -7.78 -6.05
C SER A 198 3.96 -9.02 -6.71
N ILE A 199 2.69 -8.98 -7.12
CA ILE A 199 2.04 -10.10 -7.82
C ILE A 199 2.72 -10.33 -9.18
N ILE A 200 2.90 -9.26 -9.97
CA ILE A 200 3.51 -9.34 -11.29
C ILE A 200 4.96 -9.84 -11.19
N ALA A 201 5.74 -9.36 -10.23
CA ALA A 201 7.12 -9.81 -10.02
C ALA A 201 7.21 -11.32 -9.78
N ALA A 202 6.35 -11.87 -8.92
CA ALA A 202 6.30 -13.30 -8.69
C ALA A 202 5.89 -14.08 -9.96
N MET A 203 4.94 -13.56 -10.75
CA MET A 203 4.52 -14.16 -12.03
C MET A 203 5.65 -14.14 -13.06
N VAL A 204 6.41 -13.03 -13.15
CA VAL A 204 7.56 -12.90 -14.07
C VAL A 204 8.66 -13.91 -13.72
N ILE A 205 8.98 -14.05 -12.42
CA ILE A 205 10.00 -15.03 -11.98
C ILE A 205 9.54 -16.45 -12.32
N ALA A 206 8.26 -16.77 -12.06
CA ALA A 206 7.71 -18.08 -12.40
C ALA A 206 7.76 -18.37 -13.91
N ALA A 207 7.38 -17.39 -14.74
CA ALA A 207 7.40 -17.53 -16.19
C ALA A 207 8.82 -17.65 -16.75
N ALA A 208 9.78 -16.89 -16.21
CA ALA A 208 11.19 -16.97 -16.61
C ALA A 208 11.85 -18.30 -16.22
N SER A 209 11.30 -18.99 -15.22
CA SER A 209 11.81 -20.28 -14.71
C SER A 209 10.90 -21.45 -15.09
N GLU A 210 10.10 -21.34 -16.16
CA GLU A 210 9.10 -22.34 -16.56
C GLU A 210 9.69 -23.74 -16.79
N ASP A 211 10.91 -23.84 -17.34
CA ASP A 211 11.62 -25.10 -17.54
C ASP A 211 11.88 -25.87 -16.23
N HIS A 212 11.94 -25.17 -15.10
CA HIS A 212 12.25 -25.72 -13.78
C HIS A 212 11.03 -25.76 -12.85
N LEU A 213 10.13 -24.78 -12.94
CA LEU A 213 8.96 -24.65 -12.07
C LEU A 213 7.68 -25.25 -12.69
N GLY A 214 7.54 -25.11 -14.01
CA GLY A 214 6.33 -25.46 -14.73
C GLY A 214 5.27 -24.35 -14.76
N PRO A 215 4.27 -24.45 -15.67
CA PRO A 215 3.29 -23.39 -15.94
C PRO A 215 2.38 -23.06 -14.75
N ASP A 216 2.16 -24.03 -13.86
CA ASP A 216 1.26 -23.87 -12.70
C ASP A 216 1.73 -22.81 -11.73
N TYR A 217 3.04 -22.59 -11.63
CA TYR A 217 3.63 -21.60 -10.71
C TYR A 217 3.25 -20.15 -11.08
N VAL A 218 2.98 -19.86 -12.35
CA VAL A 218 2.58 -18.53 -12.81
C VAL A 218 1.23 -18.11 -12.22
N MET A 219 0.33 -19.04 -11.95
CA MET A 219 -0.99 -18.77 -11.40
C MET A 219 -1.00 -18.63 -9.87
N ILE A 220 -0.03 -19.21 -9.17
CA ILE A 220 -0.01 -19.23 -7.71
C ILE A 220 -0.12 -17.84 -7.08
N PRO A 221 0.61 -16.79 -7.54
CA PRO A 221 0.48 -15.44 -6.97
C PRO A 221 -0.94 -14.88 -7.06
N ILE A 222 -1.65 -15.14 -8.16
CA ILE A 222 -3.05 -14.70 -8.34
C ILE A 222 -3.96 -15.45 -7.36
N VAL A 223 -3.83 -16.77 -7.26
CA VAL A 223 -4.62 -17.60 -6.33
C VAL A 223 -4.44 -17.14 -4.89
N LEU A 224 -3.18 -16.95 -4.47
CA LEU A 224 -2.87 -16.46 -3.13
C LEU A 224 -3.38 -15.05 -2.89
N ALA A 225 -3.30 -14.17 -3.89
CA ALA A 225 -3.86 -12.81 -3.78
C ALA A 225 -5.39 -12.83 -3.61
N VAL A 226 -6.12 -13.74 -4.27
CA VAL A 226 -7.58 -13.94 -4.07
C VAL A 226 -7.85 -14.36 -2.62
N VAL A 227 -7.12 -15.35 -2.11
CA VAL A 227 -7.27 -15.81 -0.71
C VAL A 227 -6.96 -14.70 0.27
N GLY A 228 -5.87 -13.95 0.04
CA GLY A 228 -5.47 -12.80 0.85
C GLY A 228 -6.53 -11.70 0.84
N TYR A 229 -7.15 -11.45 -0.30
CA TYR A 229 -8.23 -10.48 -0.42
C TYR A 229 -9.47 -10.88 0.40
N ILE A 230 -9.87 -12.16 0.34
CA ILE A 230 -10.97 -12.70 1.16
C ILE A 230 -10.61 -12.64 2.65
N ALA A 231 -9.40 -13.04 3.03
CA ALA A 231 -8.91 -12.95 4.40
C ALA A 231 -8.92 -11.50 4.92
N SER A 232 -8.54 -10.54 4.07
CA SER A 232 -8.57 -9.10 4.39
C SER A 232 -10.00 -8.59 4.61
N ILE A 233 -10.99 -9.04 3.82
CA ILE A 233 -12.40 -8.69 4.03
C ILE A 233 -12.85 -9.17 5.42
N ILE A 234 -12.52 -10.41 5.80
CA ILE A 234 -12.85 -10.95 7.12
C ILE A 234 -12.14 -10.15 8.22
N GLY A 235 -10.85 -9.81 8.01
CA GLY A 235 -10.09 -8.95 8.90
C GLY A 235 -10.76 -7.59 9.11
N VAL A 236 -11.23 -6.94 8.03
CA VAL A 236 -11.96 -5.66 8.13
C VAL A 236 -13.20 -5.78 9.01
N PHE A 237 -14.01 -6.82 8.85
CA PHE A 237 -15.19 -7.01 9.69
C PHE A 237 -14.85 -7.32 11.15
N SER A 238 -13.67 -7.86 11.44
CA SER A 238 -13.25 -8.19 12.81
C SER A 238 -13.07 -6.96 13.71
N ILE A 239 -12.85 -5.76 13.16
CA ILE A 239 -12.69 -4.52 13.91
C ILE A 239 -13.88 -4.24 14.82
N THR A 240 -15.10 -4.57 14.37
CA THR A 240 -16.33 -4.35 15.14
C THR A 240 -16.33 -5.15 16.46
N ALA A 241 -15.72 -6.33 16.47
CA ALA A 241 -15.61 -7.13 17.70
C ALA A 241 -14.53 -6.57 18.66
N MET A 242 -13.59 -5.76 18.14
CA MET A 242 -12.46 -5.21 18.88
C MET A 242 -12.59 -3.71 19.16
N GLN A 243 -13.73 -3.09 18.87
CA GLN A 243 -13.98 -1.65 18.97
C GLN A 243 -13.75 -1.05 20.38
N ASN A 244 -13.80 -1.86 21.42
CA ASN A 244 -13.60 -1.45 22.82
C ASN A 244 -12.15 -1.63 23.29
N MET A 245 -11.25 -2.11 22.43
CA MET A 245 -9.83 -2.23 22.71
C MET A 245 -9.15 -0.88 22.44
N ASP A 246 -7.90 -0.78 22.87
CA ASP A 246 -7.04 0.30 22.40
C ASP A 246 -6.98 0.32 20.85
N PRO A 247 -7.11 1.51 20.20
CA PRO A 247 -7.14 1.60 18.74
C PRO A 247 -5.94 0.97 18.03
N GLY A 248 -4.72 1.19 18.54
CA GLY A 248 -3.51 0.60 17.99
C GLY A 248 -3.54 -0.93 18.08
N ALA A 249 -3.93 -1.46 19.22
CA ALA A 249 -4.09 -2.91 19.42
C ALA A 249 -5.20 -3.51 18.55
N ALA A 250 -6.33 -2.82 18.39
CA ALA A 250 -7.42 -3.26 17.53
C ALA A 250 -6.97 -3.36 16.05
N LEU A 251 -6.29 -2.33 15.53
CA LEU A 251 -5.76 -2.31 14.16
C LEU A 251 -4.73 -3.42 13.94
N ARG A 252 -3.80 -3.59 14.86
CA ARG A 252 -2.79 -4.65 14.81
C ARG A 252 -3.42 -6.04 14.80
N ASN A 253 -4.42 -6.28 15.65
CA ASN A 253 -5.09 -7.58 15.73
C ASN A 253 -5.88 -7.92 14.47
N THR A 254 -6.49 -6.95 13.77
CA THR A 254 -7.14 -7.20 12.46
C THR A 254 -6.14 -7.72 11.43
N THR A 255 -4.92 -7.17 11.43
CA THR A 255 -3.84 -7.62 10.55
C THR A 255 -3.41 -9.05 10.87
N PHE A 256 -3.26 -9.39 12.16
CA PHE A 256 -2.90 -10.77 12.57
C PHE A 256 -3.98 -11.79 12.18
N ILE A 257 -5.25 -11.44 12.35
CA ILE A 257 -6.37 -12.29 11.95
C ILE A 257 -6.33 -12.51 10.42
N ALA A 258 -6.17 -11.45 9.65
CA ALA A 258 -6.10 -11.55 8.19
C ALA A 258 -4.90 -12.39 7.73
N ALA A 259 -3.72 -12.19 8.32
CA ALA A 259 -2.51 -12.95 7.99
C ALA A 259 -2.65 -14.44 8.35
N GLY A 260 -3.21 -14.76 9.53
CA GLY A 260 -3.47 -16.15 9.92
C GLY A 260 -4.46 -16.85 8.98
N LEU A 261 -5.56 -16.18 8.64
CA LEU A 261 -6.55 -16.69 7.69
C LEU A 261 -5.95 -16.85 6.28
N PHE A 262 -5.09 -15.93 5.85
CA PHE A 262 -4.39 -16.00 4.58
C PHE A 262 -3.49 -17.23 4.48
N ILE A 263 -2.67 -17.51 5.49
CA ILE A 263 -1.76 -18.67 5.47
C ILE A 263 -2.55 -19.97 5.46
N VAL A 264 -3.56 -20.09 6.34
CA VAL A 264 -4.39 -21.28 6.41
C VAL A 264 -5.23 -21.47 5.14
N GLY A 265 -5.90 -20.41 4.69
CA GLY A 265 -6.70 -20.43 3.48
C GLY A 265 -5.85 -20.68 2.23
N GLY A 266 -4.64 -20.11 2.17
CA GLY A 266 -3.68 -20.33 1.09
C GLY A 266 -3.26 -21.78 0.97
N TYR A 267 -2.96 -22.44 2.09
CA TYR A 267 -2.65 -23.86 2.10
C TYR A 267 -3.80 -24.70 1.48
N PHE A 268 -5.02 -24.52 1.99
CA PHE A 268 -6.18 -25.26 1.48
C PHE A 268 -6.53 -24.91 0.03
N ALA A 269 -6.33 -23.66 -0.40
CA ALA A 269 -6.60 -23.29 -1.79
C ALA A 269 -5.60 -23.93 -2.76
N LEU A 270 -4.31 -23.97 -2.40
CA LEU A 270 -3.29 -24.63 -3.23
C LEU A 270 -3.52 -26.15 -3.27
N ASP A 271 -3.83 -26.78 -2.13
CA ASP A 271 -4.15 -28.20 -2.05
C ASP A 271 -5.39 -28.57 -2.89
N PHE A 272 -6.45 -27.76 -2.81
CA PHE A 272 -7.68 -27.98 -3.57
C PHE A 272 -7.51 -27.84 -5.10
N LEU A 273 -6.56 -27.01 -5.53
CA LEU A 273 -6.25 -26.78 -6.94
C LEU A 273 -5.11 -27.68 -7.47
N ASP A 274 -4.66 -28.66 -6.68
CA ASP A 274 -3.51 -29.51 -6.98
C ASP A 274 -2.22 -28.74 -7.30
N LEU A 275 -2.05 -27.54 -6.69
CA LEU A 275 -0.90 -26.68 -6.85
C LEU A 275 0.17 -26.97 -5.77
N PRO A 276 1.45 -26.62 -6.00
CA PRO A 276 2.53 -26.87 -5.06
C PRO A 276 2.35 -26.17 -3.70
N THR A 277 1.92 -26.91 -2.68
CA THR A 277 1.65 -26.37 -1.33
C THR A 277 2.91 -25.93 -0.59
N LYS A 278 4.10 -26.35 -1.03
CA LYS A 278 5.38 -25.96 -0.45
C LYS A 278 5.61 -24.45 -0.47
N VAL A 279 5.07 -23.76 -1.47
CA VAL A 279 5.15 -22.29 -1.62
C VAL A 279 4.57 -21.55 -0.41
N ILE A 280 3.57 -22.14 0.29
CA ILE A 280 2.98 -21.50 1.47
C ILE A 280 3.99 -21.30 2.62
N GLN A 281 5.07 -22.09 2.66
CA GLN A 281 6.11 -21.93 3.67
C GLN A 281 6.93 -20.65 3.42
N ALA A 282 7.27 -20.38 2.15
CA ALA A 282 7.93 -19.12 1.78
C ALA A 282 7.02 -17.92 2.05
N VAL A 283 5.74 -18.03 1.69
CA VAL A 283 4.71 -17.02 1.95
C VAL A 283 4.54 -16.76 3.46
N ALA A 284 4.58 -17.81 4.29
CA ALA A 284 4.52 -17.68 5.74
C ALA A 284 5.74 -16.93 6.31
N ILE A 285 6.93 -17.18 5.79
CA ILE A 285 8.15 -16.42 6.13
C ILE A 285 7.98 -14.96 5.75
N GLY A 286 7.56 -14.67 4.51
CA GLY A 286 7.31 -13.30 4.07
C GLY A 286 6.27 -12.58 4.91
N SER A 287 5.15 -13.23 5.24
CA SER A 287 4.11 -12.69 6.11
C SER A 287 4.62 -12.39 7.51
N LEU A 288 5.43 -13.30 8.09
CA LEU A 288 6.04 -13.09 9.40
C LEU A 288 6.99 -11.89 9.38
N VAL A 289 7.84 -11.80 8.36
CA VAL A 289 8.75 -10.67 8.17
C VAL A 289 7.99 -9.35 8.04
N GLY A 290 6.91 -9.32 7.25
CA GLY A 290 6.06 -8.14 7.11
C GLY A 290 5.43 -7.70 8.45
N ILE A 291 4.93 -8.65 9.23
CA ILE A 291 4.40 -8.37 10.58
C ILE A 291 5.49 -7.81 11.50
N LEU A 292 6.69 -8.41 11.51
CA LEU A 292 7.80 -7.94 12.33
C LEU A 292 8.26 -6.54 11.93
N ILE A 293 8.33 -6.24 10.64
CA ILE A 293 8.63 -4.89 10.14
C ILE A 293 7.56 -3.90 10.60
N GLY A 294 6.28 -4.27 10.53
CA GLY A 294 5.17 -3.46 11.04
C GLY A 294 5.32 -3.12 12.52
N LEU A 295 5.66 -4.11 13.36
CA LEU A 295 5.89 -3.89 14.80
C LEU A 295 7.11 -3.00 15.08
N VAL A 296 8.18 -3.15 14.30
CA VAL A 296 9.34 -2.26 14.40
C VAL A 296 8.97 -0.83 14.01
N THR A 297 8.18 -0.67 12.96
CA THR A 297 7.70 0.64 12.53
C THR A 297 6.84 1.28 13.62
N GLU A 298 5.90 0.54 14.19
CA GLU A 298 5.06 0.99 15.30
C GLU A 298 5.91 1.46 16.50
N TYR A 299 6.99 0.72 16.84
CA TYR A 299 7.92 1.12 17.89
C TYR A 299 8.61 2.48 17.63
N TYR A 300 8.99 2.75 16.38
CA TYR A 300 9.69 3.99 16.04
C TYR A 300 8.77 5.20 15.77
N THR A 301 7.49 4.96 15.50
CA THR A 301 6.51 6.01 15.13
C THR A 301 5.42 6.21 16.17
N GLY A 302 5.24 5.26 17.11
CA GLY A 302 4.24 5.35 18.16
C GLY A 302 4.75 6.04 19.42
N ILE A 303 3.82 6.40 20.29
CA ILE A 303 4.06 6.90 21.66
C ILE A 303 3.61 5.90 22.72
N GLU A 304 2.80 4.93 22.35
CA GLU A 304 2.32 3.87 23.23
C GLU A 304 3.24 2.65 23.19
N ASP A 305 3.31 1.91 24.28
CA ASP A 305 4.17 0.73 24.38
C ASP A 305 3.69 -0.38 23.44
N VAL A 306 4.63 -0.97 22.68
CA VAL A 306 4.36 -2.08 21.75
C VAL A 306 4.62 -3.40 22.47
N PHE A 307 3.58 -4.11 22.84
CA PHE A 307 3.65 -5.33 23.68
C PHE A 307 4.44 -5.12 24.97
N PHE A 308 5.66 -5.68 25.04
CA PHE A 308 6.56 -5.60 26.19
C PHE A 308 7.68 -4.54 26.00
N PHE A 309 7.73 -3.90 24.83
CA PHE A 309 8.76 -2.94 24.50
C PHE A 309 8.27 -1.52 24.80
N LYS A 310 8.96 -0.84 25.70
CA LYS A 310 8.71 0.58 25.96
C LYS A 310 9.18 1.42 24.78
N VAL A 311 8.26 2.15 24.20
CA VAL A 311 8.58 3.10 23.11
C VAL A 311 9.39 4.25 23.67
N GLN A 312 10.56 4.48 23.09
CA GLN A 312 11.48 5.55 23.50
C GLN A 312 11.84 6.49 22.34
N ALA A 313 11.57 6.12 21.11
CA ALA A 313 12.01 6.87 19.93
C ALA A 313 11.41 8.28 19.88
N ILE A 314 10.09 8.40 19.92
CA ILE A 314 9.40 9.70 19.90
C ILE A 314 9.62 10.48 21.21
N PRO A 315 9.52 9.90 22.42
CA PRO A 315 9.90 10.58 23.65
C PRO A 315 11.32 11.14 23.65
N TYR A 316 12.28 10.42 23.09
CA TYR A 316 13.66 10.91 22.96
C TYR A 316 13.76 12.17 22.07
N ILE A 317 13.06 12.18 20.92
CA ILE A 317 13.00 13.36 20.06
C ILE A 317 12.33 14.53 20.81
N GLY A 318 11.26 14.26 21.56
CA GLY A 318 10.57 15.24 22.39
C GLY A 318 11.46 15.86 23.45
N GLU A 319 12.29 15.08 24.15
CA GLU A 319 13.28 15.61 25.09
C GLU A 319 14.37 16.44 24.40
N ALA A 320 14.87 16.00 23.24
CA ALA A 320 15.84 16.75 22.46
C ALA A 320 15.28 18.11 22.00
N SER A 321 13.99 18.20 21.72
CA SER A 321 13.32 19.44 21.32
C SER A 321 13.41 20.53 22.39
N LYS A 322 13.48 20.17 23.67
CA LYS A 322 13.60 21.11 24.78
C LYS A 322 14.94 21.87 24.79
N THR A 323 15.96 21.33 24.13
CA THR A 323 17.31 21.90 24.09
C THR A 323 17.56 22.77 22.85
N GLY A 324 16.68 22.72 21.85
CA GLY A 324 16.71 23.58 20.69
C GLY A 324 16.37 22.88 19.38
N SER A 325 16.16 23.66 18.32
CA SER A 325 15.78 23.16 17.00
C SER A 325 16.85 22.29 16.34
N ALA A 326 18.13 22.63 16.53
CA ALA A 326 19.23 21.86 15.98
C ALA A 326 19.31 20.45 16.58
N THR A 327 19.20 20.35 17.90
CA THR A 327 19.19 19.07 18.62
C THR A 327 17.98 18.23 18.29
N ASN A 328 16.81 18.85 18.10
CA ASN A 328 15.61 18.17 17.61
C ASN A 328 15.82 17.57 16.22
N ALA A 329 16.35 18.35 15.27
CA ALA A 329 16.61 17.88 13.91
C ALA A 329 17.61 16.71 13.89
N ILE A 330 18.70 16.80 14.67
CA ILE A 330 19.71 15.74 14.78
C ILE A 330 19.11 14.49 15.41
N ALA A 331 18.32 14.63 16.49
CA ALA A 331 17.67 13.51 17.14
C ALA A 331 16.68 12.80 16.20
N GLY A 332 15.86 13.56 15.48
CA GLY A 332 14.92 13.02 14.48
C GLY A 332 15.62 12.25 13.36
N LEU A 333 16.71 12.83 12.81
CA LEU A 333 17.52 12.17 11.79
C LEU A 333 18.16 10.88 12.32
N ALA A 334 18.72 10.91 13.53
CA ALA A 334 19.35 9.74 14.14
C ALA A 334 18.34 8.60 14.37
N VAL A 335 17.14 8.91 14.91
CA VAL A 335 16.06 7.93 15.11
C VAL A 335 15.57 7.40 13.78
N GLY A 336 15.39 8.27 12.77
CA GLY A 336 15.01 7.86 11.42
C GLY A 336 16.01 6.89 10.78
N MET A 337 17.31 7.14 10.94
CA MET A 337 18.35 6.22 10.45
C MET A 337 18.35 4.88 11.21
N GLN A 338 18.12 4.91 12.54
CA GLN A 338 18.02 3.69 13.33
C GLN A 338 16.80 2.84 12.97
N SER A 339 15.68 3.47 12.63
CA SER A 339 14.43 2.78 12.30
C SER A 339 14.54 1.88 11.08
N VAL A 340 15.44 2.17 10.15
CA VAL A 340 15.65 1.40 8.92
C VAL A 340 16.50 0.15 9.13
N PHE A 341 17.34 0.11 10.16
CA PHE A 341 18.33 -0.96 10.34
C PHE A 341 17.70 -2.35 10.53
N ILE A 342 16.74 -2.46 11.45
CA ILE A 342 16.07 -3.75 11.73
C ILE A 342 15.22 -4.21 10.55
N PRO A 343 14.37 -3.39 9.90
CA PRO A 343 13.64 -3.76 8.70
C PRO A 343 14.51 -4.31 7.57
N VAL A 344 15.67 -3.70 7.31
CA VAL A 344 16.61 -4.19 6.28
C VAL A 344 17.15 -5.58 6.62
N LEU A 345 17.52 -5.80 7.88
CA LEU A 345 17.97 -7.13 8.32
C LEU A 345 16.85 -8.19 8.24
N LEU A 346 15.62 -7.80 8.59
CA LEU A 346 14.46 -8.69 8.49
C LEU A 346 14.14 -9.05 7.04
N MET A 347 14.21 -8.09 6.11
CA MET A 347 14.05 -8.37 4.68
C MET A 347 15.12 -9.32 4.16
N ALA A 348 16.39 -9.07 4.49
CA ALA A 348 17.49 -9.97 4.09
C ALA A 348 17.30 -11.38 4.65
N ALA A 349 16.91 -11.49 5.93
CA ALA A 349 16.62 -12.78 6.55
C ALA A 349 15.41 -13.48 5.91
N GLY A 350 14.37 -12.72 5.54
CA GLY A 350 13.20 -13.23 4.85
C GLY A 350 13.53 -13.82 3.48
N ILE A 351 14.27 -13.08 2.66
CA ILE A 351 14.73 -13.53 1.34
C ILE A 351 15.58 -14.80 1.47
N PHE A 352 16.53 -14.80 2.40
CA PHE A 352 17.38 -15.97 2.64
C PHE A 352 16.56 -17.18 3.14
N GLY A 353 15.61 -16.95 4.06
CA GLY A 353 14.74 -17.99 4.60
C GLY A 353 13.82 -18.59 3.53
N ALA A 354 13.19 -17.77 2.70
CA ALA A 354 12.32 -18.22 1.60
C ALA A 354 13.13 -19.02 0.57
N ASN A 355 14.32 -18.52 0.18
CA ASN A 355 15.22 -19.23 -0.72
C ASN A 355 15.63 -20.60 -0.17
N HIS A 356 15.97 -20.68 1.12
CA HIS A 356 16.38 -21.93 1.76
C HIS A 356 15.24 -22.96 1.82
N VAL A 357 14.03 -22.52 2.16
CA VAL A 357 12.86 -23.40 2.25
C VAL A 357 12.45 -23.94 0.89
N MET A 358 12.62 -23.17 -0.17
CA MET A 358 12.38 -23.58 -1.56
C MET A 358 13.56 -24.34 -2.19
N GLU A 359 14.59 -24.71 -1.40
CA GLU A 359 15.77 -25.51 -1.81
C GLU A 359 16.76 -24.78 -2.73
N GLY A 360 16.68 -23.46 -2.81
CA GLY A 360 17.58 -22.65 -3.62
C GLY A 360 17.35 -22.79 -5.14
N GLY A 361 18.19 -22.14 -5.93
CA GLY A 361 18.00 -22.08 -7.38
C GLY A 361 16.77 -21.27 -7.81
N ASP A 362 16.18 -21.60 -8.95
CA ASP A 362 15.01 -20.92 -9.47
C ASP A 362 13.77 -21.01 -8.54
N PRO A 363 13.46 -22.19 -7.95
CA PRO A 363 12.43 -22.27 -6.92
C PRO A 363 12.67 -21.34 -5.73
N GLY A 364 13.94 -21.18 -5.32
CA GLY A 364 14.31 -20.27 -4.24
C GLY A 364 14.12 -18.79 -4.59
N LEU A 365 14.38 -18.41 -5.82
CA LEU A 365 14.13 -17.05 -6.30
C LEU A 365 12.62 -16.71 -6.33
N TYR A 366 11.81 -17.70 -6.68
CA TYR A 366 10.36 -17.56 -6.67
C TYR A 366 9.80 -17.43 -5.23
N GLY A 367 10.33 -18.18 -4.28
CA GLY A 367 9.93 -18.15 -2.86
C GLY A 367 10.32 -16.87 -2.16
#